data_7de8e7050f92b435211e7db996c5c90e
#
_entry.id   7de8e7050f92b435211e7db996c5c90e
#
_cell.length_a   1.000
_cell.length_b   1.000
_cell.length_c   1.000
_cell.angle_alpha   90.00
_cell.angle_beta   90.00
_cell.angle_gamma   90.00
#
_symmetry.space_group_name_H-M   'P 1'
#
loop_
_entity.id
_entity.type
_entity.pdbx_description
1 polymer ?
#
loop_
_entity_poly.entity_id
_entity_poly.type
_entity_poly.pdbx_seq_one_letter_code
_entity_poly.pdbx_strand_id
1 'polypeptide(L)'
;VLLFIFGLKKLVNKSIGVGDIQYYLSLINKLRNEIDGLIETIVFFWSAVDQLSIVSDFLNLESSFKTIGTKKIYSFNTIEFKNVNFCYPYTDKYVLKNCSFVVNKGENIGLVGLNGSGKSTIVKLLLRFYDPTDGEILIDGVNYLEFDINSIRNLFSALFQDFARYGFSLRENVALS
;
A
#
# COMPACT_ATOMS: atom_id res chain seq x y z
N VAL A 1 17.17 28.35 -41.84
CA VAL A 1 17.00 28.96 -43.21
C VAL A 1 17.71 30.28 -43.26
N LEU A 2 17.46 31.28 -42.44
CA LEU A 2 18.08 32.62 -42.46
C LEU A 2 19.62 32.58 -42.35
N LEU A 3 20.20 31.79 -41.46
CA LEU A 3 21.64 31.61 -41.30
C LEU A 3 22.29 31.00 -42.54
N PHE A 4 21.59 30.08 -43.20
CA PHE A 4 22.07 29.43 -44.43
C PHE A 4 22.11 30.44 -45.61
N ILE A 5 21.07 31.27 -45.76
CA ILE A 5 20.98 32.34 -46.76
C ILE A 5 22.07 33.39 -46.51
N PHE A 6 22.31 33.78 -45.27
CA PHE A 6 23.37 34.72 -44.90
C PHE A 6 24.78 34.17 -45.18
N GLY A 7 25.00 32.89 -44.89
CA GLY A 7 26.25 32.18 -45.18
C GLY A 7 26.53 32.10 -46.70
N LEU A 8 25.52 31.76 -47.50
CA LEU A 8 25.63 31.74 -48.96
C LEU A 8 25.97 33.11 -49.52
N LYS A 9 25.35 34.17 -48.99
CA LYS A 9 25.61 35.54 -49.45
C LYS A 9 27.05 35.99 -49.16
N LYS A 10 27.65 35.57 -48.05
CA LYS A 10 29.06 35.81 -47.68
C LYS A 10 30.03 34.94 -48.50
N LEU A 11 29.66 33.74 -48.87
CA LEU A 11 30.43 32.86 -49.77
C LEU A 11 30.58 33.44 -51.15
N VAL A 12 29.49 33.97 -51.74
CA VAL A 12 29.49 34.65 -53.05
C VAL A 12 30.42 35.85 -53.05
N ASN A 13 30.50 36.57 -51.92
CA ASN A 13 31.43 37.72 -51.77
C ASN A 13 32.88 37.32 -51.44
N LYS A 14 33.24 36.02 -51.53
CA LYS A 14 34.60 35.48 -51.23
C LYS A 14 35.18 35.86 -49.89
N SER A 15 34.35 36.24 -48.92
CA SER A 15 34.77 36.61 -47.58
C SER A 15 34.80 35.44 -46.58
N ILE A 16 34.30 34.27 -46.96
CA ILE A 16 34.28 33.05 -46.14
C ILE A 16 34.49 31.86 -47.03
N GLY A 17 35.31 30.88 -46.61
CA GLY A 17 35.54 29.62 -47.30
C GLY A 17 34.42 28.59 -47.03
N VAL A 18 34.33 27.58 -47.90
CA VAL A 18 33.36 26.48 -47.72
C VAL A 18 33.59 25.73 -46.40
N GLY A 19 34.87 25.61 -45.98
CA GLY A 19 35.23 25.01 -44.73
C GLY A 19 34.71 25.75 -43.51
N ASP A 20 34.69 27.09 -43.55
CA ASP A 20 34.16 27.91 -42.46
C ASP A 20 32.66 27.70 -42.26
N ILE A 21 31.92 27.52 -43.37
CA ILE A 21 30.48 27.22 -43.28
C ILE A 21 30.23 25.86 -42.66
N GLN A 22 31.00 24.83 -43.04
CA GLN A 22 30.88 23.50 -42.43
C GLN A 22 31.23 23.54 -40.93
N TYR A 23 32.24 24.31 -40.56
CA TYR A 23 32.62 24.52 -39.19
C TYR A 23 31.48 25.17 -38.36
N TYR A 24 30.88 26.25 -38.84
CA TYR A 24 29.76 26.92 -38.17
C TYR A 24 28.54 26.02 -38.07
N LEU A 25 28.20 25.25 -39.13
CA LEU A 25 27.10 24.28 -39.06
C LEU A 25 27.34 23.20 -38.04
N SER A 26 28.56 22.70 -37.94
CA SER A 26 28.93 21.69 -36.92
C SER A 26 28.81 22.24 -35.50
N LEU A 27 29.22 23.49 -35.27
CA LEU A 27 29.05 24.16 -33.98
C LEU A 27 27.58 24.34 -33.60
N ILE A 28 26.74 24.74 -34.58
CA ILE A 28 25.29 24.90 -34.35
C ILE A 28 24.67 23.52 -33.97
N ASN A 29 25.01 22.48 -34.68
CA ASN A 29 24.54 21.14 -34.42
C ASN A 29 25.01 20.65 -33.05
N LYS A 30 26.26 20.92 -32.68
CA LYS A 30 26.79 20.60 -31.36
C LYS A 30 26.03 21.31 -30.23
N LEU A 31 25.83 22.63 -30.39
CA LEU A 31 25.03 23.40 -29.41
C LEU A 31 23.59 22.89 -29.30
N ARG A 32 22.96 22.55 -30.40
CA ARG A 32 21.64 21.97 -30.38
C ARG A 32 21.60 20.66 -29.60
N ASN A 33 22.53 19.74 -29.86
CA ASN A 33 22.60 18.46 -29.19
C ASN A 33 22.85 18.64 -27.66
N GLU A 34 23.69 19.59 -27.28
CA GLU A 34 23.91 19.89 -25.86
C GLU A 34 22.66 20.46 -25.17
N ILE A 35 21.89 21.31 -25.89
CA ILE A 35 20.63 21.84 -25.38
C ILE A 35 19.57 20.73 -25.26
N ASP A 36 19.45 19.88 -26.28
CA ASP A 36 18.53 18.74 -26.27
C ASP A 36 18.89 17.78 -25.07
N GLY A 37 20.17 17.51 -24.85
CA GLY A 37 20.64 16.71 -23.72
C GLY A 37 20.34 17.35 -22.35
N LEU A 38 20.40 18.67 -22.23
CA LEU A 38 20.00 19.37 -21.03
C LEU A 38 18.49 19.23 -20.76
N ILE A 39 17.67 19.35 -21.81
CA ILE A 39 16.22 19.18 -21.71
C ILE A 39 15.88 17.76 -21.24
N GLU A 40 16.50 16.74 -21.86
CA GLU A 40 16.31 15.34 -21.46
C GLU A 40 16.70 15.10 -20.00
N THR A 41 17.80 15.69 -19.57
CA THR A 41 18.28 15.59 -18.17
C THR A 41 17.27 16.21 -17.18
N ILE A 42 16.71 17.37 -17.52
CA ILE A 42 15.68 18.04 -16.71
C ILE A 42 14.41 17.19 -16.64
N VAL A 43 13.94 16.65 -17.76
CA VAL A 43 12.76 15.78 -17.79
C VAL A 43 12.97 14.51 -16.96
N PHE A 44 14.15 13.90 -17.07
CA PHE A 44 14.52 12.74 -16.26
C PHE A 44 14.52 13.07 -14.76
N PHE A 45 15.09 14.22 -14.39
CA PHE A 45 15.11 14.66 -12.99
C PHE A 45 13.69 14.85 -12.42
N TRP A 46 12.80 15.50 -13.16
CA TRP A 46 11.40 15.67 -12.73
C TRP A 46 10.68 14.32 -12.58
N SER A 47 10.88 13.40 -13.53
CA SER A 47 10.33 12.05 -13.42
C SER A 47 10.84 11.29 -12.19
N ALA A 48 12.11 11.44 -11.85
CA ALA A 48 12.69 10.83 -10.65
C ALA A 48 12.09 11.44 -9.35
N VAL A 49 11.84 12.75 -9.32
CA VAL A 49 11.19 13.43 -8.19
C VAL A 49 9.76 12.91 -8.00
N ASP A 50 8.99 12.76 -9.08
CA ASP A 50 7.63 12.22 -9.01
C ASP A 50 7.61 10.78 -8.46
N GLN A 51 8.55 9.94 -8.89
CA GLN A 51 8.67 8.58 -8.36
C GLN A 51 9.03 8.57 -6.87
N LEU A 52 9.91 9.45 -6.43
CA LEU A 52 10.27 9.59 -5.02
C LEU A 52 9.08 10.06 -4.17
N SER A 53 8.20 10.91 -4.71
CA SER A 53 7.00 11.35 -3.98
C SER A 53 6.07 10.17 -3.68
N ILE A 54 5.86 9.26 -4.62
CA ILE A 54 5.03 8.06 -4.43
C ILE A 54 5.60 7.17 -3.32
N VAL A 55 6.93 6.99 -3.31
CA VAL A 55 7.60 6.21 -2.25
C VAL A 55 7.47 6.91 -0.90
N SER A 56 7.63 8.23 -0.87
CA SER A 56 7.46 9.03 0.34
C SER A 56 6.05 8.92 0.88
N ASP A 57 5.04 9.03 0.03
CA ASP A 57 3.64 8.90 0.42
C ASP A 57 3.34 7.50 0.99
N PHE A 58 3.91 6.46 0.38
CA PHE A 58 3.80 5.10 0.88
C PHE A 58 4.45 4.93 2.27
N LEU A 59 5.65 5.49 2.46
CA LEU A 59 6.37 5.40 3.74
C LEU A 59 5.69 6.21 4.86
N ASN A 60 4.95 7.25 4.48
CA ASN A 60 4.21 8.11 5.42
C ASN A 60 2.77 7.63 5.67
N LEU A 61 2.38 6.46 5.12
CA LEU A 61 1.07 5.88 5.43
C LEU A 61 0.95 5.64 6.94
N GLU A 62 0.01 6.32 7.54
CA GLU A 62 -0.32 6.11 8.94
C GLU A 62 -1.05 4.77 9.12
N SER A 63 -0.80 4.11 10.25
CA SER A 63 -1.53 2.91 10.61
C SER A 63 -3.03 3.22 10.71
N SER A 64 -3.86 2.41 10.07
CA SER A 64 -5.33 2.53 10.17
C SER A 64 -5.88 2.18 11.56
N PHE A 65 -5.05 1.64 12.44
CA PHE A 65 -5.44 1.32 13.81
C PHE A 65 -5.42 2.56 14.69
N LYS A 66 -6.61 2.92 15.21
CA LYS A 66 -6.81 4.11 16.06
C LYS A 66 -6.14 3.99 17.42
N THR A 67 -5.97 2.77 17.92
CA THR A 67 -5.45 2.50 19.27
C THR A 67 -4.42 1.39 19.21
N ILE A 68 -3.22 1.65 19.75
CA ILE A 68 -2.19 0.63 19.96
C ILE A 68 -2.19 0.32 21.44
N GLY A 69 -2.83 -0.79 21.80
CA GLY A 69 -2.78 -1.29 23.17
C GLY A 69 -1.38 -1.79 23.55
N THR A 70 -1.06 -1.70 24.81
CA THR A 70 0.26 -2.08 25.34
C THR A 70 0.20 -3.29 26.28
N LYS A 71 -0.99 -3.69 26.71
CA LYS A 71 -1.17 -4.86 27.59
C LYS A 71 -0.86 -6.14 26.81
N LYS A 72 -0.08 -7.03 27.39
CA LYS A 72 0.18 -8.36 26.80
C LYS A 72 -0.83 -9.37 27.31
N ILE A 73 -1.27 -10.26 26.43
CA ILE A 73 -2.15 -11.38 26.75
C ILE A 73 -1.56 -12.67 26.21
N TYR A 74 -1.64 -13.75 26.96
CA TYR A 74 -1.06 -15.06 26.62
C TYR A 74 -2.10 -16.18 26.62
N SER A 75 -3.25 -15.97 27.24
CA SER A 75 -4.38 -16.91 27.25
C SER A 75 -5.67 -16.14 27.53
N PHE A 76 -6.80 -16.76 27.25
CA PHE A 76 -8.12 -16.20 27.57
C PHE A 76 -9.04 -17.30 28.10
N ASN A 77 -10.06 -16.90 28.84
CA ASN A 77 -11.16 -17.76 29.30
C ASN A 77 -12.45 -17.42 28.53
N THR A 78 -12.69 -16.14 28.24
CA THR A 78 -13.90 -15.68 27.57
C THR A 78 -13.58 -14.63 26.52
N ILE A 79 -14.32 -14.67 25.43
CA ILE A 79 -14.37 -13.63 24.40
C ILE A 79 -15.82 -13.20 24.26
N GLU A 80 -16.09 -11.92 24.41
CA GLU A 80 -17.43 -11.36 24.31
C GLU A 80 -17.51 -10.30 23.22
N PHE A 81 -18.44 -10.45 22.30
CA PHE A 81 -18.90 -9.40 21.39
C PHE A 81 -20.09 -8.71 22.03
N LYS A 82 -20.00 -7.39 22.20
CA LYS A 82 -21.02 -6.61 22.87
C LYS A 82 -21.51 -5.48 21.98
N ASN A 83 -22.69 -5.67 21.40
CA ASN A 83 -23.36 -4.75 20.48
C ASN A 83 -22.46 -4.30 19.32
N VAL A 84 -21.66 -5.20 18.79
CA VAL A 84 -20.69 -4.90 17.73
C VAL A 84 -21.39 -4.58 16.41
N ASN A 85 -21.09 -3.38 15.91
CA ASN A 85 -21.42 -2.94 14.56
C ASN A 85 -20.15 -2.79 13.74
N PHE A 86 -20.18 -3.19 12.50
CA PHE A 86 -19.04 -3.07 11.62
C PHE A 86 -19.39 -2.79 10.17
N CYS A 87 -18.72 -1.80 9.57
CA CYS A 87 -18.67 -1.56 8.14
C CYS A 87 -17.21 -1.55 7.66
N TYR A 88 -16.96 -2.05 6.45
CA TYR A 88 -15.62 -1.96 5.87
C TYR A 88 -15.25 -0.51 5.51
N PRO A 89 -13.96 -0.15 5.54
CA PRO A 89 -13.51 1.15 5.05
C PRO A 89 -14.06 1.44 3.65
N TYR A 90 -14.38 2.71 3.41
CA TYR A 90 -14.93 3.19 2.13
C TYR A 90 -16.32 2.64 1.76
N THR A 91 -17.06 2.09 2.73
CA THR A 91 -18.45 1.67 2.54
C THR A 91 -19.31 2.14 3.69
N ASP A 92 -20.57 2.53 3.40
CA ASP A 92 -21.56 2.91 4.41
C ASP A 92 -22.45 1.73 4.82
N LYS A 93 -22.20 0.55 4.25
CA LYS A 93 -23.02 -0.63 4.49
C LYS A 93 -22.50 -1.42 5.69
N TYR A 94 -23.29 -1.48 6.75
CA TYR A 94 -22.99 -2.35 7.89
C TYR A 94 -23.09 -3.83 7.50
N VAL A 95 -21.98 -4.54 7.73
CA VAL A 95 -21.86 -6.00 7.56
C VAL A 95 -22.27 -6.72 8.83
N LEU A 96 -21.93 -6.18 9.99
CA LEU A 96 -22.42 -6.63 11.28
C LEU A 96 -23.28 -5.53 11.90
N LYS A 97 -24.42 -5.92 12.47
CA LYS A 97 -25.35 -5.03 13.17
C LYS A 97 -25.73 -5.63 14.51
N ASN A 98 -25.41 -4.91 15.57
CA ASN A 98 -25.73 -5.28 16.95
C ASN A 98 -25.37 -6.74 17.28
N CYS A 99 -24.18 -7.17 16.85
CA CYS A 99 -23.72 -8.53 17.01
C CYS A 99 -23.23 -8.72 18.46
N SER A 100 -23.89 -9.62 19.20
CA SER A 100 -23.60 -9.90 20.60
C SER A 100 -23.60 -11.40 20.85
N PHE A 101 -22.50 -11.94 21.37
CA PHE A 101 -22.37 -13.33 21.79
C PHE A 101 -21.13 -13.48 22.69
N VAL A 102 -21.08 -14.59 23.41
CA VAL A 102 -19.93 -14.94 24.27
C VAL A 102 -19.41 -16.30 23.85
N VAL A 103 -18.10 -16.43 23.84
CA VAL A 103 -17.36 -17.68 23.60
C VAL A 103 -16.54 -18.03 24.82
N ASN A 104 -16.73 -19.21 25.36
CA ASN A 104 -15.94 -19.69 26.49
C ASN A 104 -14.79 -20.58 26.01
N LYS A 105 -13.72 -20.61 26.76
CA LYS A 105 -12.55 -21.47 26.48
C LYS A 105 -12.99 -22.95 26.35
N GLY A 106 -12.54 -23.56 25.25
CA GLY A 106 -12.86 -24.97 24.96
C GLY A 106 -14.23 -25.17 24.31
N GLU A 107 -15.00 -24.12 24.08
CA GLU A 107 -16.28 -24.18 23.38
C GLU A 107 -16.09 -24.24 21.85
N ASN A 108 -16.90 -25.07 21.18
CA ASN A 108 -16.94 -25.13 19.73
C ASN A 108 -18.19 -24.38 19.23
N ILE A 109 -17.97 -23.34 18.44
CA ILE A 109 -19.07 -22.52 17.90
C ILE A 109 -19.19 -22.70 16.39
N GLY A 110 -20.39 -22.96 15.90
CA GLY A 110 -20.74 -22.98 14.49
C GLY A 110 -21.39 -21.68 14.04
N LEU A 111 -20.75 -20.94 13.13
CA LEU A 111 -21.35 -19.76 12.50
C LEU A 111 -22.12 -20.17 11.25
N VAL A 112 -23.45 -20.08 11.28
CA VAL A 112 -24.34 -20.46 10.19
C VAL A 112 -24.98 -19.20 9.60
N GLY A 113 -25.13 -19.15 8.28
CA GLY A 113 -25.77 -18.05 7.59
C GLY A 113 -25.47 -18.03 6.10
N LEU A 114 -26.19 -17.21 5.35
CA LEU A 114 -26.03 -17.02 3.90
C LEU A 114 -24.63 -16.43 3.55
N ASN A 115 -24.24 -16.56 2.29
CA ASN A 115 -23.04 -15.89 1.81
C ASN A 115 -23.18 -14.37 1.98
N GLY A 116 -22.11 -13.73 2.51
CA GLY A 116 -22.13 -12.30 2.79
C GLY A 116 -22.80 -11.91 4.14
N SER A 117 -23.22 -12.86 4.98
CA SER A 117 -23.81 -12.57 6.29
C SER A 117 -22.83 -12.12 7.38
N GLY A 118 -21.55 -11.92 7.07
CA GLY A 118 -20.58 -11.41 8.03
C GLY A 118 -19.77 -12.47 8.79
N LYS A 119 -19.92 -13.78 8.49
CA LYS A 119 -19.16 -14.84 9.19
C LYS A 119 -17.64 -14.63 9.17
N SER A 120 -17.08 -14.41 7.98
CA SER A 120 -15.64 -14.13 7.84
C SER A 120 -15.23 -12.80 8.44
N THR A 121 -16.16 -11.86 8.56
CA THR A 121 -15.92 -10.55 9.19
C THR A 121 -15.71 -10.70 10.70
N ILE A 122 -16.46 -11.59 11.36
CA ILE A 122 -16.25 -11.90 12.79
C ILE A 122 -14.82 -12.41 13.01
N VAL A 123 -14.35 -13.34 12.17
CA VAL A 123 -12.96 -13.85 12.25
C VAL A 123 -11.94 -12.72 12.04
N LYS A 124 -12.16 -11.85 11.05
CA LYS A 124 -11.26 -10.72 10.78
C LYS A 124 -11.21 -9.72 11.95
N LEU A 125 -12.32 -9.49 12.64
CA LEU A 125 -12.35 -8.67 13.86
C LEU A 125 -11.63 -9.35 15.02
N LEU A 126 -11.81 -10.67 15.23
CA LEU A 126 -11.08 -11.43 16.24
C LEU A 126 -9.56 -11.36 16.05
N LEU A 127 -9.08 -11.48 14.80
CA LEU A 127 -7.67 -11.35 14.45
C LEU A 127 -7.18 -9.88 14.45
N ARG A 128 -8.10 -8.96 14.77
CA ARG A 128 -7.81 -7.53 14.74
C ARG A 128 -7.18 -7.08 13.41
N PHE A 129 -7.78 -7.51 12.27
CA PHE A 129 -7.49 -6.93 10.94
C PHE A 129 -8.24 -5.62 10.76
N TYR A 130 -9.34 -5.46 11.49
CA TYR A 130 -10.14 -4.24 11.60
C TYR A 130 -10.59 -4.07 13.04
N ASP A 131 -10.81 -2.83 13.45
CA ASP A 131 -11.47 -2.52 14.72
C ASP A 131 -12.99 -2.36 14.47
N PRO A 132 -13.86 -2.65 15.44
CA PRO A 132 -15.30 -2.44 15.28
C PRO A 132 -15.62 -0.97 15.06
N THR A 133 -16.69 -0.70 14.28
CA THR A 133 -17.19 0.66 14.07
C THR A 133 -17.83 1.20 15.33
N ASP A 134 -18.67 0.38 15.96
CA ASP A 134 -19.32 0.64 17.24
C ASP A 134 -19.42 -0.65 18.04
N GLY A 135 -19.67 -0.52 19.35
CA GLY A 135 -19.64 -1.63 20.28
C GLY A 135 -18.24 -2.01 20.71
N GLU A 136 -18.09 -3.10 21.40
CA GLU A 136 -16.81 -3.54 21.93
C GLU A 136 -16.64 -5.05 21.88
N ILE A 137 -15.38 -5.47 21.76
CA ILE A 137 -14.97 -6.87 21.90
C ILE A 137 -14.15 -6.95 23.17
N LEU A 138 -14.56 -7.82 24.08
CA LEU A 138 -13.89 -7.99 25.35
C LEU A 138 -13.21 -9.36 25.39
N ILE A 139 -12.02 -9.39 25.95
CA ILE A 139 -11.30 -10.62 26.29
C ILE A 139 -11.14 -10.63 27.82
N ASP A 140 -11.73 -11.62 28.48
CA ASP A 140 -11.80 -11.70 29.95
C ASP A 140 -12.29 -10.40 30.63
N GLY A 141 -13.28 -9.74 30.00
CA GLY A 141 -13.88 -8.49 30.47
C GLY A 141 -13.07 -7.22 30.16
N VAL A 142 -11.92 -7.30 29.53
CA VAL A 142 -11.08 -6.16 29.15
C VAL A 142 -11.25 -5.90 27.66
N ASN A 143 -11.41 -4.61 27.27
CA ASN A 143 -11.52 -4.26 25.87
C ASN A 143 -10.27 -4.69 25.10
N TYR A 144 -10.45 -5.45 24.03
CA TYR A 144 -9.34 -6.03 23.27
C TYR A 144 -8.43 -4.96 22.63
N LEU A 145 -8.91 -3.73 22.46
CA LEU A 145 -8.11 -2.60 21.98
C LEU A 145 -7.00 -2.19 22.95
N GLU A 146 -7.10 -2.55 24.23
CA GLU A 146 -6.08 -2.27 25.24
C GLU A 146 -4.86 -3.21 25.16
N PHE A 147 -5.02 -4.33 24.48
CA PHE A 147 -3.95 -5.31 24.32
C PHE A 147 -3.04 -5.00 23.10
N ASP A 148 -1.79 -5.41 23.22
CA ASP A 148 -0.85 -5.41 22.10
C ASP A 148 -1.37 -6.31 20.97
N ILE A 149 -1.38 -5.78 19.74
CA ILE A 149 -1.95 -6.45 18.57
C ILE A 149 -1.26 -7.79 18.25
N ASN A 150 0.06 -7.87 18.48
CA ASN A 150 0.80 -9.10 18.25
C ASN A 150 0.45 -10.15 19.32
N SER A 151 0.24 -9.73 20.56
CA SER A 151 -0.18 -10.64 21.63
C SER A 151 -1.57 -11.21 21.38
N ILE A 152 -2.52 -10.41 20.84
CA ILE A 152 -3.83 -10.89 20.40
C ILE A 152 -3.69 -11.92 19.28
N ARG A 153 -2.95 -11.57 18.23
CA ARG A 153 -2.79 -12.45 17.06
C ARG A 153 -2.15 -13.78 17.39
N ASN A 154 -1.24 -13.80 18.37
CA ASN A 154 -0.61 -15.03 18.86
C ASN A 154 -1.57 -15.95 19.64
N LEU A 155 -2.73 -15.46 20.08
CA LEU A 155 -3.76 -16.29 20.72
C LEU A 155 -4.57 -17.12 19.71
N PHE A 156 -4.60 -16.71 18.43
CA PHE A 156 -5.46 -17.28 17.41
C PHE A 156 -4.66 -17.94 16.31
N SER A 157 -5.22 -19.03 15.79
CA SER A 157 -4.81 -19.60 14.51
C SER A 157 -6.03 -19.59 13.60
N ALA A 158 -5.88 -19.11 12.38
CA ALA A 158 -6.98 -19.02 11.42
C ALA A 158 -6.61 -19.67 10.10
N LEU A 159 -7.52 -20.49 9.59
CA LEU A 159 -7.45 -21.01 8.23
C LEU A 159 -8.51 -20.32 7.38
N PHE A 160 -8.05 -19.48 6.45
CA PHE A 160 -8.93 -18.82 5.49
C PHE A 160 -9.27 -19.72 4.32
N GLN A 161 -10.40 -19.45 3.67
CA GLN A 161 -10.85 -20.22 2.52
C GLN A 161 -9.91 -20.06 1.31
N ASP A 162 -9.31 -18.90 1.15
CA ASP A 162 -8.40 -18.49 0.05
C ASP A 162 -6.94 -18.53 0.51
N PHE A 163 -6.51 -19.65 1.06
CA PHE A 163 -5.10 -19.80 1.44
C PHE A 163 -4.19 -19.93 0.22
N ALA A 164 -3.07 -19.21 0.24
CA ALA A 164 -2.06 -19.29 -0.80
C ALA A 164 -1.31 -20.63 -0.73
N ARG A 165 -1.19 -21.31 -1.88
CA ARG A 165 -0.33 -22.47 -2.04
C ARG A 165 0.91 -22.04 -2.81
N TYR A 166 2.05 -22.10 -2.16
CA TYR A 166 3.32 -21.80 -2.80
C TYR A 166 3.86 -23.05 -3.50
N GLY A 167 4.62 -22.86 -4.59
CA GLY A 167 5.28 -23.95 -5.33
C GLY A 167 6.45 -24.60 -4.59
N PHE A 168 6.39 -24.64 -3.25
CA PHE A 168 7.38 -25.20 -2.34
C PHE A 168 6.95 -26.60 -1.86
N SER A 169 7.84 -27.30 -1.16
CA SER A 169 7.50 -28.56 -0.49
C SER A 169 6.44 -28.35 0.60
N LEU A 170 5.72 -29.42 0.98
CA LEU A 170 4.76 -29.35 2.07
C LEU A 170 5.38 -28.82 3.37
N ARG A 171 6.60 -29.23 3.68
CA ARG A 171 7.32 -28.80 4.88
C ARG A 171 7.56 -27.29 4.86
N GLU A 172 7.98 -26.74 3.73
CA GLU A 172 8.21 -25.30 3.58
C GLU A 172 6.91 -24.50 3.65
N ASN A 173 5.83 -24.99 3.02
CA ASN A 173 4.51 -24.35 3.11
C ASN A 173 3.98 -24.31 4.56
N VAL A 174 4.27 -25.31 5.37
CA VAL A 174 3.88 -25.33 6.80
C VAL A 174 4.80 -24.46 7.64
N ALA A 175 6.10 -24.36 7.29
CA ALA A 175 7.08 -23.57 8.05
C ALA A 175 7.00 -22.07 7.77
N LEU A 176 6.26 -21.62 6.74
CA LEU A 176 6.03 -20.22 6.43
C LEU A 176 4.90 -19.60 7.27
N SER A 177 4.24 -20.39 8.11
CA SER A 177 3.12 -19.95 8.97
C SER A 177 3.58 -19.54 10.36
#